data_2409ac5e18073ddb7cdbef01fd0ef00f
#
_entry.id   2409ac5e18073ddb7cdbef01fd0ef00f
#
_cell.length_a   1.000
_cell.length_b   1.000
_cell.length_c   1.000
_cell.angle_alpha   90.00
_cell.angle_beta   90.00
_cell.angle_gamma   90.00
#
_symmetry.space_group_name_H-M   'P 1'
#
loop_
_entity.id
_entity.type
_entity.pdbx_description
1 polymer ?
#
loop_
_entity_poly.entity_id
_entity_poly.type
_entity_poly.pdbx_seq_one_letter_code
_entity_poly.pdbx_strand_id
1 'polypeptide(L)'
;LVQSVFDSVYDKYDLMNDFMSLGIHRIWKKNLINMMNPSIKSNLIDVACGTGDIGKLFLDNTRKNLSITCVDPNKGMISKGKEKLNNYKNIDWKVATAEKLPVQDNTFDFYTISFGLRNTKNINKALTEAYRVLKPGGRFLCLEFSKIQNSNLDFVYKNYSKLIPLIANFV
;
A
#
# COMPACT_ATOMS: atom_id res chain seq x y z
N LEU A 1 -5.95 -18.42 -4.66
CA LEU A 1 -4.52 -18.77 -4.43
C LEU A 1 -3.73 -17.59 -3.82
N VAL A 2 -3.84 -16.38 -4.34
CA VAL A 2 -3.11 -15.20 -3.81
C VAL A 2 -3.62 -14.83 -2.41
N GLN A 3 -4.93 -14.84 -2.19
CA GLN A 3 -5.55 -14.48 -0.91
C GLN A 3 -5.16 -15.46 0.22
N SER A 4 -5.11 -16.77 -0.07
CA SER A 4 -4.72 -17.79 0.91
C SER A 4 -3.24 -17.67 1.33
N VAL A 5 -2.37 -17.20 0.44
CA VAL A 5 -0.97 -16.89 0.78
C VAL A 5 -0.89 -15.69 1.73
N PHE A 6 -1.63 -14.62 1.47
CA PHE A 6 -1.67 -13.46 2.38
C PHE A 6 -2.26 -13.81 3.75
N ASP A 7 -3.23 -14.74 3.81
CA ASP A 7 -3.81 -15.21 5.06
C ASP A 7 -2.81 -16.03 5.93
N SER A 8 -1.79 -16.64 5.30
CA SER A 8 -0.77 -17.43 6.02
C SER A 8 0.48 -16.64 6.41
N VAL A 9 0.76 -15.52 5.74
CA VAL A 9 2.01 -14.73 5.92
C VAL A 9 1.77 -13.33 6.52
N TYR A 10 0.52 -12.98 6.88
CA TYR A 10 0.25 -11.62 7.39
C TYR A 10 1.07 -11.26 8.64
N ASP A 11 1.45 -12.23 9.47
CA ASP A 11 2.29 -12.01 10.65
C ASP A 11 3.76 -11.67 10.32
N LYS A 12 4.24 -12.14 9.17
CA LYS A 12 5.61 -11.95 8.70
C LYS A 12 5.69 -11.04 7.46
N TYR A 13 4.58 -10.35 7.13
CA TYR A 13 4.45 -9.57 5.89
C TYR A 13 5.52 -8.46 5.77
N ASP A 14 5.75 -7.72 6.85
CA ASP A 14 6.76 -6.65 6.86
C ASP A 14 8.17 -7.23 6.70
N LEU A 15 8.45 -8.35 7.37
CA LEU A 15 9.72 -9.06 7.25
C LEU A 15 9.95 -9.59 5.83
N MET A 16 8.89 -10.14 5.22
CA MET A 16 8.96 -10.63 3.85
C MET A 16 9.22 -9.51 2.84
N ASN A 17 8.59 -8.34 3.00
CA ASN A 17 8.86 -7.17 2.18
C ASN A 17 10.30 -6.65 2.38
N ASP A 18 10.81 -6.66 3.60
CA ASP A 18 12.22 -6.33 3.89
C ASP A 18 13.17 -7.28 3.15
N PHE A 19 12.92 -8.58 3.21
CA PHE A 19 13.71 -9.56 2.47
C PHE A 19 13.61 -9.38 0.96
N MET A 20 12.40 -9.27 0.40
CA MET A 20 12.20 -9.15 -1.05
C MET A 20 12.83 -7.89 -1.65
N SER A 21 12.93 -6.82 -0.89
CA SER A 21 13.43 -5.53 -1.35
C SER A 21 14.75 -5.09 -0.71
N LEU A 22 15.39 -5.92 0.13
CA LEU A 22 16.53 -5.53 0.97
C LEU A 22 16.25 -4.25 1.77
N GLY A 23 15.01 -4.07 2.24
CA GLY A 23 14.57 -2.89 2.97
C GLY A 23 14.35 -1.63 2.12
N ILE A 24 14.67 -1.64 0.82
CA ILE A 24 14.56 -0.48 -0.07
C ILE A 24 13.11 -0.02 -0.21
N HIS A 25 12.11 -0.91 -0.07
CA HIS A 25 10.69 -0.54 -0.11
C HIS A 25 10.33 0.56 0.89
N ARG A 26 11.04 0.66 2.02
CA ARG A 26 10.84 1.72 3.03
C ARG A 26 11.21 3.09 2.49
N ILE A 27 12.28 3.16 1.68
CA ILE A 27 12.72 4.40 1.01
C ILE A 27 11.70 4.78 -0.06
N TRP A 28 11.21 3.81 -0.85
CA TRP A 28 10.20 4.06 -1.87
C TRP A 28 8.89 4.57 -1.28
N LYS A 29 8.43 3.99 -0.16
CA LYS A 29 7.24 4.48 0.57
C LYS A 29 7.44 5.91 1.07
N LYS A 30 8.61 6.26 1.62
CA LYS A 30 8.93 7.64 2.03
C LYS A 30 8.91 8.61 0.84
N ASN A 31 9.51 8.23 -0.28
CA ASN A 31 9.49 9.05 -1.49
C ASN A 31 8.06 9.26 -2.02
N LEU A 32 7.21 8.23 -1.96
CA LEU A 32 5.80 8.35 -2.30
C LEU A 32 5.09 9.43 -1.47
N ILE A 33 5.31 9.45 -0.14
CA ILE A 33 4.77 10.47 0.76
C ILE A 33 5.32 11.85 0.45
N ASN A 34 6.63 11.98 0.21
CA ASN A 34 7.26 13.26 -0.13
C ASN A 34 6.68 13.86 -1.44
N MET A 35 6.37 13.01 -2.42
CA MET A 35 5.73 13.44 -3.66
C MET A 35 4.31 13.97 -3.46
N MET A 36 3.60 13.58 -2.42
CA MET A 36 2.24 14.09 -2.15
C MET A 36 2.23 15.57 -1.77
N ASN A 37 3.21 16.01 -0.95
CA ASN A 37 3.27 17.36 -0.40
C ASN A 37 1.87 17.85 0.10
N PRO A 38 1.26 17.19 1.09
CA PRO A 38 -0.13 17.42 1.46
C PRO A 38 -0.33 18.76 2.16
N SER A 39 -1.46 19.41 1.85
CA SER A 39 -1.91 20.61 2.56
C SER A 39 -2.54 20.25 3.92
N ILE A 40 -2.89 21.27 4.72
CA ILE A 40 -3.44 21.10 6.09
C ILE A 40 -4.80 20.34 6.12
N LYS A 41 -5.51 20.32 5.00
CA LYS A 41 -6.86 19.73 4.89
C LYS A 41 -6.93 18.56 3.91
N SER A 42 -5.80 17.96 3.57
CA SER A 42 -5.78 16.87 2.59
C SER A 42 -6.30 15.57 3.18
N ASN A 43 -7.16 14.89 2.44
CA ASN A 43 -7.65 13.56 2.74
C ASN A 43 -6.97 12.53 1.84
N LEU A 44 -6.48 11.45 2.43
CA LEU A 44 -5.87 10.32 1.73
C LEU A 44 -6.76 9.09 1.81
N ILE A 45 -6.89 8.37 0.70
CA ILE A 45 -7.31 6.97 0.70
C ILE A 45 -6.13 6.09 0.28
N ASP A 46 -5.79 5.11 1.13
CA ASP A 46 -4.76 4.11 0.87
C ASP A 46 -5.42 2.76 0.61
N VAL A 47 -5.33 2.27 -0.62
CA VAL A 47 -6.01 1.06 -1.08
C VAL A 47 -5.01 -0.07 -1.26
N ALA A 48 -5.43 -1.29 -0.89
CA ALA A 48 -4.53 -2.42 -0.60
C ALA A 48 -3.49 -2.03 0.46
N CYS A 49 -3.97 -1.40 1.54
CA CYS A 49 -3.14 -0.77 2.55
C CYS A 49 -2.36 -1.76 3.43
N GLY A 50 -2.73 -3.06 3.42
CA GLY A 50 -2.16 -4.05 4.31
C GLY A 50 -2.33 -3.64 5.78
N THR A 51 -1.22 -3.54 6.52
CA THR A 51 -1.20 -3.12 7.92
C THR A 51 -1.12 -1.60 8.11
N GLY A 52 -1.26 -0.80 7.03
CA GLY A 52 -1.36 0.66 7.09
C GLY A 52 -0.04 1.44 7.11
N ASP A 53 1.02 0.91 6.53
CA ASP A 53 2.34 1.57 6.52
C ASP A 53 2.33 2.94 5.85
N ILE A 54 1.67 3.06 4.70
CA ILE A 54 1.53 4.34 3.99
C ILE A 54 0.74 5.32 4.83
N GLY A 55 -0.34 4.86 5.44
CA GLY A 55 -1.15 5.66 6.36
C GLY A 55 -0.35 6.21 7.52
N LYS A 56 0.43 5.35 8.17
CA LYS A 56 1.34 5.76 9.25
C LYS A 56 2.34 6.82 8.78
N LEU A 57 3.04 6.56 7.67
CA LEU A 57 4.02 7.50 7.12
C LEU A 57 3.40 8.83 6.75
N PHE A 58 2.17 8.83 6.21
CA PHE A 58 1.43 10.05 5.88
C PHE A 58 1.13 10.88 7.13
N LEU A 59 0.63 10.28 8.19
CA LEU A 59 0.31 10.96 9.45
C LEU A 59 1.57 11.47 10.17
N ASP A 60 2.65 10.66 10.21
CA ASP A 60 3.91 11.03 10.85
C ASP A 60 4.60 12.22 10.17
N ASN A 61 4.54 12.28 8.83
CA ASN A 61 5.23 13.33 8.08
C ASN A 61 4.48 14.67 8.02
N THR A 62 3.17 14.66 8.29
CA THR A 62 2.37 15.87 8.07
C THR A 62 2.22 16.75 9.31
N ARG A 63 2.50 16.26 10.52
CA ARG A 63 2.29 16.96 11.82
C ARG A 63 0.92 17.66 11.95
N LYS A 64 -0.10 17.19 11.23
CA LYS A 64 -1.41 17.83 11.05
C LYS A 64 -2.51 16.80 11.35
N ASN A 65 -3.65 17.26 11.81
CA ASN A 65 -4.83 16.43 12.02
C ASN A 65 -5.48 16.04 10.65
N LEU A 66 -4.72 15.36 9.81
CA LEU A 66 -5.20 14.82 8.55
C LEU A 66 -5.93 13.52 8.79
N SER A 67 -6.94 13.23 7.97
CA SER A 67 -7.66 11.96 7.98
C SER A 67 -7.18 11.07 6.85
N ILE A 68 -7.19 9.76 7.12
CA ILE A 68 -6.88 8.74 6.13
C ILE A 68 -7.93 7.64 6.17
N THR A 69 -8.33 7.14 5.01
CA THR A 69 -9.11 5.93 4.87
C THR A 69 -8.19 4.81 4.36
N CYS A 70 -8.01 3.78 5.18
CA CYS A 70 -7.24 2.58 4.85
C CYS A 70 -8.19 1.47 4.40
N VAL A 71 -7.98 0.94 3.19
CA VAL A 71 -8.85 -0.09 2.59
C VAL A 71 -8.02 -1.30 2.20
N ASP A 72 -8.44 -2.48 2.66
CA ASP A 72 -7.82 -3.76 2.27
C ASP A 72 -8.89 -4.87 2.22
N PRO A 73 -8.85 -5.81 1.26
CA PRO A 73 -9.80 -6.93 1.22
C PRO A 73 -9.55 -7.95 2.33
N ASN A 74 -8.34 -8.01 2.89
CA ASN A 74 -7.96 -8.96 3.92
C ASN A 74 -8.30 -8.42 5.32
N LYS A 75 -9.27 -9.08 5.98
CA LYS A 75 -9.70 -8.72 7.35
C LYS A 75 -8.58 -8.84 8.38
N GLY A 76 -7.68 -9.83 8.22
CA GLY A 76 -6.54 -10.02 9.11
C GLY A 76 -5.56 -8.86 9.06
N MET A 77 -5.25 -8.38 7.84
CA MET A 77 -4.43 -7.17 7.63
C MET A 77 -5.04 -5.94 8.30
N ILE A 78 -6.34 -5.71 8.10
CA ILE A 78 -7.05 -4.58 8.73
C ILE A 78 -7.03 -4.71 10.26
N SER A 79 -7.27 -5.90 10.82
CA SER A 79 -7.24 -6.13 12.27
C SER A 79 -5.86 -5.80 12.84
N LYS A 80 -4.81 -6.31 12.23
CA LYS A 80 -3.42 -6.06 12.62
C LYS A 80 -3.01 -4.58 12.46
N GLY A 81 -3.47 -3.94 11.39
CA GLY A 81 -3.28 -2.50 11.18
C GLY A 81 -3.90 -1.67 12.29
N LYS A 82 -5.13 -1.98 12.70
CA LYS A 82 -5.82 -1.33 13.83
C LYS A 82 -5.06 -1.50 15.14
N GLU A 83 -4.54 -2.68 15.41
CA GLU A 83 -3.73 -2.96 16.61
C GLU A 83 -2.41 -2.16 16.56
N LYS A 84 -1.67 -2.27 15.46
CA LYS A 84 -0.38 -1.60 15.24
C LYS A 84 -0.48 -0.07 15.34
N LEU A 85 -1.58 0.50 14.86
CA LEU A 85 -1.80 1.94 14.76
C LEU A 85 -2.89 2.45 15.71
N ASN A 86 -3.12 1.79 16.84
CA ASN A 86 -4.16 2.12 17.82
C ASN A 86 -4.04 3.53 18.41
N ASN A 87 -2.83 4.10 18.42
CA ASN A 87 -2.55 5.47 18.86
C ASN A 87 -2.97 6.55 17.85
N TYR A 88 -3.28 6.19 16.60
CA TYR A 88 -3.71 7.11 15.55
C TYR A 88 -5.23 7.12 15.45
N LYS A 89 -5.87 8.19 15.94
CA LYS A 89 -7.34 8.31 15.95
C LYS A 89 -7.94 8.72 14.59
N ASN A 90 -7.12 9.16 13.65
CA ASN A 90 -7.56 9.75 12.38
C ASN A 90 -7.51 8.74 11.21
N ILE A 91 -7.60 7.44 11.51
CA ILE A 91 -7.62 6.37 10.50
C ILE A 91 -8.98 5.71 10.48
N ASP A 92 -9.66 5.81 9.33
CA ASP A 92 -10.87 5.04 9.04
C ASP A 92 -10.50 3.75 8.29
N TRP A 93 -10.84 2.60 8.86
CA TRP A 93 -10.46 1.29 8.32
C TRP A 93 -11.66 0.60 7.67
N LYS A 94 -11.51 0.19 6.41
CA LYS A 94 -12.57 -0.48 5.65
C LYS A 94 -12.07 -1.79 5.04
N VAL A 95 -12.92 -2.83 5.11
CA VAL A 95 -12.69 -4.09 4.41
C VAL A 95 -13.40 -4.02 3.07
N ALA A 96 -12.64 -3.85 1.98
CA ALA A 96 -13.18 -3.78 0.61
C ALA A 96 -12.09 -4.04 -0.42
N THR A 97 -12.50 -4.32 -1.66
CA THR A 97 -11.59 -4.44 -2.81
C THR A 97 -11.41 -3.11 -3.52
N ALA A 98 -10.32 -2.97 -4.26
CA ALA A 98 -10.04 -1.77 -5.05
C ALA A 98 -11.08 -1.49 -6.14
N GLU A 99 -11.79 -2.54 -6.60
CA GLU A 99 -12.81 -2.47 -7.64
C GLU A 99 -14.18 -1.97 -7.15
N LYS A 100 -14.37 -1.87 -5.82
CA LYS A 100 -15.61 -1.39 -5.21
C LYS A 100 -15.32 -0.79 -3.84
N LEU A 101 -15.10 0.51 -3.82
CA LEU A 101 -14.75 1.25 -2.60
C LEU A 101 -16.02 1.78 -1.90
N PRO A 102 -16.20 1.48 -0.59
CA PRO A 102 -17.38 1.91 0.17
C PRO A 102 -17.22 3.35 0.66
N VAL A 103 -16.95 4.27 -0.26
CA VAL A 103 -16.74 5.70 -0.01
C VAL A 103 -17.43 6.53 -1.09
N GLN A 104 -17.70 7.80 -0.78
CA GLN A 104 -18.37 8.73 -1.69
C GLN A 104 -17.43 9.19 -2.83
N ASP A 105 -18.03 9.66 -3.91
CA ASP A 105 -17.33 10.27 -5.04
C ASP A 105 -16.64 11.58 -4.61
N ASN A 106 -15.56 11.95 -5.30
CA ASN A 106 -14.89 13.24 -5.16
C ASN A 106 -14.55 13.62 -3.71
N THR A 107 -14.09 12.64 -2.92
CA THR A 107 -13.85 12.82 -1.48
C THR A 107 -12.37 13.04 -1.14
N PHE A 108 -11.45 12.43 -1.90
CA PHE A 108 -10.05 12.37 -1.55
C PHE A 108 -9.18 13.27 -2.41
N ASP A 109 -8.19 13.90 -1.78
CA ASP A 109 -7.17 14.69 -2.46
C ASP A 109 -6.05 13.79 -3.01
N PHE A 110 -5.80 12.65 -2.31
CA PHE A 110 -4.81 11.66 -2.70
C PHE A 110 -5.40 10.25 -2.65
N TYR A 111 -5.02 9.45 -3.63
CA TYR A 111 -5.25 8.01 -3.67
C TYR A 111 -3.90 7.32 -3.79
N THR A 112 -3.59 6.40 -2.89
CA THR A 112 -2.41 5.55 -2.97
C THR A 112 -2.78 4.10 -3.14
N ILE A 113 -1.96 3.39 -3.91
CA ILE A 113 -1.93 1.93 -3.97
C ILE A 113 -0.47 1.48 -4.08
N SER A 114 0.00 0.72 -3.09
CA SER A 114 1.40 0.31 -3.00
C SER A 114 1.50 -1.22 -3.04
N PHE A 115 2.13 -1.75 -4.10
CA PHE A 115 2.33 -3.18 -4.36
C PHE A 115 1.03 -4.01 -4.40
N GLY A 116 -0.10 -3.33 -4.63
CA GLY A 116 -1.43 -3.93 -4.60
C GLY A 116 -2.12 -3.98 -5.95
N LEU A 117 -1.82 -3.08 -6.88
CA LEU A 117 -2.55 -2.95 -8.14
C LEU A 117 -2.50 -4.23 -8.99
N ARG A 118 -1.34 -4.91 -9.05
CA ARG A 118 -1.16 -6.18 -9.76
C ARG A 118 -2.02 -7.33 -9.21
N ASN A 119 -2.48 -7.23 -7.96
CA ASN A 119 -3.26 -8.26 -7.28
C ASN A 119 -4.78 -8.03 -7.41
N THR A 120 -5.20 -6.95 -8.06
CA THR A 120 -6.62 -6.67 -8.29
C THR A 120 -7.19 -7.64 -9.33
N LYS A 121 -8.46 -8.03 -9.18
CA LYS A 121 -9.13 -8.91 -10.13
C LYS A 121 -9.37 -8.22 -11.48
N ASN A 122 -9.57 -6.91 -11.45
CA ASN A 122 -9.83 -6.09 -12.63
C ASN A 122 -9.22 -4.69 -12.46
N ILE A 123 -8.05 -4.50 -13.07
CA ILE A 123 -7.29 -3.23 -12.99
C ILE A 123 -8.13 -2.05 -13.50
N ASN A 124 -8.88 -2.22 -14.60
CA ASN A 124 -9.70 -1.13 -15.16
C ASN A 124 -10.77 -0.68 -14.19
N LYS A 125 -11.46 -1.62 -13.52
CA LYS A 125 -12.44 -1.27 -12.48
C LYS A 125 -11.78 -0.59 -11.29
N ALA A 126 -10.61 -1.06 -10.85
CA ALA A 126 -9.87 -0.43 -9.76
C ALA A 126 -9.45 1.01 -10.11
N LEU A 127 -9.02 1.26 -11.34
CA LEU A 127 -8.69 2.60 -11.82
C LEU A 127 -9.93 3.49 -11.98
N THR A 128 -11.06 2.93 -12.41
CA THR A 128 -12.34 3.64 -12.46
C THR A 128 -12.80 4.07 -11.06
N GLU A 129 -12.68 3.20 -10.06
CA GLU A 129 -12.98 3.54 -8.67
C GLU A 129 -12.02 4.59 -8.12
N ALA A 130 -10.72 4.47 -8.42
CA ALA A 130 -9.74 5.49 -8.03
C ALA A 130 -10.10 6.87 -8.60
N TYR A 131 -10.49 6.93 -9.88
CA TYR A 131 -10.96 8.16 -10.52
C TYR A 131 -12.23 8.70 -9.86
N ARG A 132 -13.21 7.83 -9.56
CA ARG A 132 -14.49 8.21 -8.94
C ARG A 132 -14.30 8.88 -7.58
N VAL A 133 -13.43 8.33 -6.74
CA VAL A 133 -13.27 8.78 -5.35
C VAL A 133 -12.36 9.99 -5.21
N LEU A 134 -11.50 10.26 -6.20
CA LEU A 134 -10.64 11.43 -6.23
C LEU A 134 -11.43 12.69 -6.57
N LYS A 135 -11.13 13.77 -5.88
CA LYS A 135 -11.62 15.11 -6.24
C LYS A 135 -11.07 15.55 -7.60
N PRO A 136 -11.72 16.48 -8.30
CA PRO A 136 -11.11 17.18 -9.42
C PRO A 136 -9.77 17.80 -8.99
N GLY A 137 -8.69 17.48 -9.73
CA GLY A 137 -7.32 17.85 -9.36
C GLY A 137 -6.66 16.97 -8.30
N GLY A 138 -7.36 15.98 -7.77
CA GLY A 138 -6.80 14.96 -6.88
C GLY A 138 -5.74 14.11 -7.58
N ARG A 139 -4.84 13.50 -6.82
CA ARG A 139 -3.67 12.80 -7.36
C ARG A 139 -3.70 11.31 -7.05
N PHE A 140 -3.55 10.49 -8.09
CA PHE A 140 -3.35 9.05 -8.00
C PHE A 140 -1.85 8.75 -7.95
N LEU A 141 -1.41 8.01 -6.91
CA LEU A 141 -0.02 7.59 -6.74
C LEU A 141 0.03 6.06 -6.62
N CYS A 142 0.72 5.44 -7.55
CA CYS A 142 0.91 4.00 -7.59
C CYS A 142 2.39 3.67 -7.38
N LEU A 143 2.66 2.83 -6.38
CA LEU A 143 3.98 2.26 -6.16
C LEU A 143 3.96 0.78 -6.52
N GLU A 144 4.65 0.41 -7.58
CA GLU A 144 4.70 -0.96 -8.09
C GLU A 144 6.09 -1.36 -8.58
N PHE A 145 6.35 -2.67 -8.58
CA PHE A 145 7.57 -3.19 -9.17
C PHE A 145 7.53 -3.00 -10.69
N SER A 146 8.64 -2.57 -11.25
CA SER A 146 8.86 -2.43 -12.69
C SER A 146 9.96 -3.37 -13.15
N LYS A 147 10.04 -3.60 -14.46
CA LYS A 147 11.16 -4.33 -15.06
C LYS A 147 12.46 -3.54 -14.86
N ILE A 148 13.52 -4.25 -14.47
CA ILE A 148 14.85 -3.66 -14.36
C ILE A 148 15.41 -3.49 -15.79
N GLN A 149 15.66 -2.25 -16.20
CA GLN A 149 16.16 -1.95 -17.55
C GLN A 149 17.65 -2.23 -17.70
N ASN A 150 18.42 -2.16 -16.62
CA ASN A 150 19.85 -2.45 -16.64
C ASN A 150 20.09 -3.96 -16.54
N SER A 151 20.69 -4.56 -17.56
CA SER A 151 20.91 -6.01 -17.67
C SER A 151 21.76 -6.60 -16.53
N ASN A 152 22.75 -5.85 -16.04
CA ASN A 152 23.61 -6.31 -14.95
C ASN A 152 22.85 -6.34 -13.62
N LEU A 153 22.05 -5.31 -13.36
CA LEU A 153 21.18 -5.27 -12.18
C LEU A 153 20.08 -6.33 -12.25
N ASP A 154 19.50 -6.55 -13.43
CA ASP A 154 18.49 -7.60 -13.65
C ASP A 154 19.06 -9.00 -13.38
N PHE A 155 20.29 -9.27 -13.82
CA PHE A 155 21.00 -10.52 -13.56
C PHE A 155 21.24 -10.72 -12.06
N VAL A 156 21.72 -9.70 -11.34
CA VAL A 156 21.95 -9.75 -9.89
C VAL A 156 20.63 -9.98 -9.15
N TYR A 157 19.59 -9.24 -9.52
CA TYR A 157 18.27 -9.36 -8.87
C TYR A 157 17.62 -10.73 -9.13
N LYS A 158 17.71 -11.26 -10.36
CA LYS A 158 17.21 -12.60 -10.70
C LYS A 158 17.91 -13.71 -9.89
N ASN A 159 19.20 -13.60 -9.67
CA ASN A 159 19.92 -14.57 -8.85
C ASN A 159 19.58 -14.42 -7.37
N TYR A 160 19.48 -13.21 -6.87
CA TYR A 160 19.00 -12.93 -5.51
C TYR A 160 17.58 -13.46 -5.28
N SER A 161 16.65 -13.21 -6.20
CA SER A 161 15.25 -13.63 -6.08
C SER A 161 15.08 -15.17 -6.02
N LYS A 162 16.00 -15.94 -6.61
CA LYS A 162 16.01 -17.41 -6.50
C LYS A 162 16.37 -17.91 -5.07
N LEU A 163 17.07 -17.10 -4.29
CA LEU A 163 17.41 -17.42 -2.91
C LEU A 163 16.27 -17.13 -1.93
N ILE A 164 15.34 -16.23 -2.28
CA ILE A 164 14.23 -15.82 -1.41
C ILE A 164 13.37 -17.02 -0.96
N PRO A 165 12.92 -17.94 -1.84
CA PRO A 165 12.13 -19.10 -1.42
C PRO A 165 12.88 -20.05 -0.47
N LEU A 166 14.20 -20.16 -0.64
CA LEU A 166 15.04 -20.99 0.24
C LEU A 166 15.12 -20.39 1.65
N ILE A 167 15.23 -19.06 1.75
CA ILE A 167 15.27 -18.35 3.03
C ILE A 167 13.88 -18.33 3.68
N ALA A 168 12.81 -18.17 2.88
CA ALA A 168 11.43 -18.14 3.39
C ALA A 168 11.00 -19.47 4.06
N ASN A 169 11.59 -20.60 3.68
CA ASN A 169 11.32 -21.90 4.31
C ASN A 169 11.98 -22.04 5.70
N PHE A 170 12.91 -21.16 6.08
CA PHE A 170 13.58 -21.17 7.38
C PHE A 170 13.04 -20.13 8.37
N VAL A 171 12.08 -19.28 7.94
CA VAL A 171 11.44 -18.21 8.72
C VAL A 171 9.95 -18.51 8.93
#